data_d377b12d6ea6de3bb85492893632cdeb
#
_entry.id   d377b12d6ea6de3bb85492893632cdeb
#
_cell.length_a   1.000
_cell.length_b   1.000
_cell.length_c   1.000
_cell.angle_alpha   90.00
_cell.angle_beta   90.00
_cell.angle_gamma   90.00
#
_symmetry.space_group_name_H-M   'P 1'
#
loop_
_entity.id
_entity.type
_entity.pdbx_description
1 polymer ?
#
loop_
_entity_poly.entity_id
_entity_poly.type
_entity_poly.pdbx_seq_one_letter_code
_entity_poly.pdbx_strand_id
1 'polypeptide(L)'
;MLLSAVNKFFLMILNKNIFFKVTVISLVIISFFLGYFLRENSTGGGLEFYELSWPIIQSFKKDFLFTIKNYGSFRDYTIPFSHILNAYINPFSNDVENFQLSVTVISFIIFLVFAQVCKKIFRQINIIDILLISSTILLLPFYRTSAFWGKNENYGWLFFILALYFFYEIKNDISKSSNNRHTINIILFCFTSSCALYARQALAFLPISYFLYLFFNNADKKIIITSIISFTIFAIPALLLILTWGNVFDLENNPNFFTWWIHPKHLLKNFPILLSFFGFYFLPILVIEFFNLEFKNFINKYLKSFLFALIIFVFLSQVNLLSYLGDYTRAGGAILKVNYLIQKNNYLLLLLFSSVGFSVLMRLFKEDVKNNATFLLPVLIIYCFPNLLYQEYVEPLILIIFFLVLKTNLQKIYFRNISFSNLIFISYFTVYLIGSIYFKHFAFDSYEKWKIFLNVQ
;
A
#
# COMPACT_ATOMS: atom_id res chain seq x y z
N MET A 1 -4.12 37.67 4.64
CA MET A 1 -2.86 38.33 5.00
C MET A 1 -2.09 37.57 6.09
N LEU A 2 -2.65 37.23 7.24
CA LEU A 2 -1.98 36.49 8.31
C LEU A 2 -1.44 35.11 7.83
N LEU A 3 -2.25 34.34 7.09
CA LEU A 3 -1.86 33.04 6.52
C LEU A 3 -0.68 33.15 5.54
N SER A 4 -0.59 34.24 4.75
CA SER A 4 0.55 34.45 3.83
C SER A 4 1.83 34.84 4.58
N ALA A 5 1.71 35.55 5.70
CA ALA A 5 2.84 35.94 6.54
C ALA A 5 3.39 34.74 7.33
N VAL A 6 2.51 33.93 7.91
CA VAL A 6 2.87 32.68 8.60
C VAL A 6 3.54 31.73 7.61
N ASN A 7 3.00 31.59 6.40
CA ASN A 7 3.58 30.75 5.35
C ASN A 7 4.98 31.25 4.92
N LYS A 8 5.18 32.57 4.77
CA LYS A 8 6.51 33.16 4.46
C LYS A 8 7.52 32.94 5.58
N PHE A 9 7.10 33.07 6.83
CA PHE A 9 7.98 32.89 8.00
C PHE A 9 8.43 31.41 8.12
N PHE A 10 7.50 30.46 8.03
CA PHE A 10 7.84 29.03 8.04
C PHE A 10 8.68 28.62 6.83
N LEU A 11 8.39 29.12 5.64
CA LEU A 11 9.18 28.86 4.43
C LEU A 11 10.62 29.38 4.54
N MET A 12 10.82 30.51 5.21
CA MET A 12 12.17 31.08 5.37
C MET A 12 13.04 30.25 6.32
N ILE A 13 12.45 29.71 7.39
CA ILE A 13 13.17 28.85 8.36
C ILE A 13 13.44 27.46 7.78
N LEU A 14 12.46 26.84 7.11
CA LEU A 14 12.51 25.45 6.65
C LEU A 14 13.31 25.26 5.34
N ASN A 15 13.28 26.23 4.42
CA ASN A 15 13.95 26.07 3.13
C ASN A 15 15.48 26.10 3.21
N LYS A 16 16.05 26.76 4.20
CA LYS A 16 17.51 26.93 4.32
C LYS A 16 18.17 25.97 5.34
N ASN A 17 17.39 25.31 6.21
CA ASN A 17 17.99 24.55 7.30
C ASN A 17 18.08 23.04 6.98
N ILE A 18 19.18 22.66 6.33
CA ILE A 18 19.53 21.24 6.06
C ILE A 18 19.59 20.45 7.37
N PHE A 19 20.12 21.05 8.42
CA PHE A 19 20.24 20.43 9.74
C PHE A 19 18.87 20.01 10.28
N PHE A 20 17.86 20.87 10.20
CA PHE A 20 16.49 20.53 10.63
C PHE A 20 15.93 19.31 9.85
N LYS A 21 16.10 19.27 8.51
CA LYS A 21 15.63 18.15 7.68
C LYS A 21 16.32 16.84 8.07
N VAL A 22 17.65 16.88 8.25
CA VAL A 22 18.42 15.71 8.66
C VAL A 22 18.00 15.25 10.05
N THR A 23 17.77 16.17 10.99
CA THR A 23 17.28 15.85 12.34
C THR A 23 15.93 15.14 12.28
N VAL A 24 14.97 15.62 11.47
CA VAL A 24 13.66 15.00 11.31
C VAL A 24 13.78 13.59 10.72
N ILE A 25 14.60 13.40 9.67
CA ILE A 25 14.86 12.07 9.09
C ILE A 25 15.44 11.14 10.15
N SER A 26 16.43 11.61 10.92
CA SER A 26 17.06 10.83 11.99
C SER A 26 16.08 10.43 13.08
N LEU A 27 15.19 11.34 13.49
CA LEU A 27 14.13 11.05 14.47
C LEU A 27 13.13 10.01 13.95
N VAL A 28 12.75 10.07 12.68
CA VAL A 28 11.88 9.05 12.06
C VAL A 28 12.57 7.69 12.05
N ILE A 29 13.84 7.63 11.64
CA ILE A 29 14.64 6.38 11.64
C ILE A 29 14.79 5.84 13.05
N ILE A 30 15.16 6.68 14.01
CA ILE A 30 15.27 6.29 15.41
C ILE A 30 13.93 5.76 15.92
N SER A 31 12.82 6.45 15.64
CA SER A 31 11.49 5.98 16.06
C SER A 31 11.13 4.62 15.47
N PHE A 32 11.55 4.34 14.22
CA PHE A 32 11.32 3.05 13.59
C PHE A 32 12.06 1.92 14.33
N PHE A 33 13.35 2.07 14.59
CA PHE A 33 14.11 1.06 15.33
C PHE A 33 13.69 0.96 16.79
N LEU A 34 13.36 2.08 17.45
CA LEU A 34 12.79 2.05 18.80
C LEU A 34 11.49 1.26 18.84
N GLY A 35 10.60 1.41 17.82
CA GLY A 35 9.38 0.63 17.72
C GLY A 35 9.66 -0.88 17.69
N TYR A 36 10.68 -1.32 16.97
CA TYR A 36 11.11 -2.72 16.98
C TYR A 36 11.55 -3.17 18.40
N PHE A 37 12.44 -2.43 19.04
CA PHE A 37 12.95 -2.80 20.39
C PHE A 37 11.86 -2.76 21.46
N LEU A 38 10.88 -1.86 21.33
CA LEU A 38 9.73 -1.76 22.24
C LEU A 38 8.62 -2.76 21.90
N ARG A 39 8.80 -3.62 20.90
CA ARG A 39 7.80 -4.57 20.40
C ARG A 39 6.48 -3.88 20.05
N GLU A 40 6.59 -2.74 19.34
CA GLU A 40 5.43 -1.98 18.90
C GLU A 40 4.46 -2.87 18.14
N ASN A 41 3.18 -2.81 18.52
CA ASN A 41 2.11 -3.55 17.88
C ASN A 41 0.98 -2.60 17.48
N SER A 42 1.30 -1.64 16.59
CA SER A 42 0.37 -0.59 16.18
C SER A 42 -0.84 -1.08 15.39
N THR A 43 -0.77 -2.30 14.81
CA THR A 43 -1.87 -2.88 14.00
C THR A 43 -2.19 -4.34 14.30
N GLY A 44 -1.51 -4.99 15.24
CA GLY A 44 -1.88 -6.33 15.73
C GLY A 44 -1.18 -7.51 15.04
N GLY A 45 0.03 -7.36 14.52
CA GLY A 45 0.74 -8.42 13.78
C GLY A 45 1.35 -9.55 14.61
N GLY A 46 1.56 -9.34 15.91
CA GLY A 46 2.30 -10.29 16.76
C GLY A 46 1.63 -11.66 16.87
N LEU A 47 0.33 -11.69 17.08
CA LEU A 47 -0.41 -12.95 17.21
C LEU A 47 -0.37 -13.75 15.90
N GLU A 48 -0.63 -13.10 14.77
CA GLU A 48 -0.57 -13.71 13.45
C GLU A 48 0.83 -14.25 13.12
N PHE A 49 1.88 -13.60 13.58
CA PHE A 49 3.24 -14.08 13.41
C PHE A 49 3.47 -15.41 14.13
N TYR A 50 3.14 -15.47 15.42
CA TYR A 50 3.39 -16.67 16.24
C TYR A 50 2.49 -17.84 15.87
N GLU A 51 1.23 -17.58 15.50
CA GLU A 51 0.25 -18.63 15.22
C GLU A 51 0.27 -19.13 13.77
N LEU A 52 0.69 -18.27 12.81
CA LEU A 52 0.67 -18.61 11.38
C LEU A 52 2.05 -18.56 10.74
N SER A 53 2.67 -17.38 10.65
CA SER A 53 3.84 -17.18 9.80
C SER A 53 5.06 -17.98 10.27
N TRP A 54 5.35 -17.95 11.57
CA TRP A 54 6.52 -18.66 12.13
C TRP A 54 6.41 -20.19 12.04
N PRO A 55 5.28 -20.85 12.41
CA PRO A 55 5.11 -22.27 12.22
C PRO A 55 5.26 -22.72 10.75
N ILE A 56 4.75 -21.94 9.79
CA ILE A 56 4.88 -22.24 8.36
C ILE A 56 6.35 -22.19 7.95
N ILE A 57 7.10 -21.15 8.32
CA ILE A 57 8.52 -21.03 8.02
C ILE A 57 9.29 -22.23 8.58
N GLN A 58 9.03 -22.62 9.81
CA GLN A 58 9.69 -23.77 10.44
C GLN A 58 9.29 -25.11 9.78
N SER A 59 8.03 -25.24 9.31
CA SER A 59 7.58 -26.41 8.56
C SER A 59 8.31 -26.52 7.23
N PHE A 60 8.46 -25.45 6.47
CA PHE A 60 9.26 -25.43 5.23
C PHE A 60 10.71 -25.86 5.46
N LYS A 61 11.32 -25.44 6.56
CA LYS A 61 12.69 -25.83 6.90
C LYS A 61 12.82 -27.32 7.20
N LYS A 62 11.78 -27.94 7.75
CA LYS A 62 11.77 -29.37 8.05
C LYS A 62 11.55 -30.22 6.80
N ASP A 63 10.50 -29.91 6.03
CA ASP A 63 10.12 -30.65 4.85
C ASP A 63 9.34 -29.76 3.86
N PHE A 64 9.99 -29.42 2.75
CA PHE A 64 9.42 -28.58 1.71
C PHE A 64 8.19 -29.22 1.04
N LEU A 65 8.32 -30.50 0.61
CA LEU A 65 7.25 -31.17 -0.13
C LEU A 65 6.04 -31.44 0.74
N PHE A 66 6.26 -31.86 1.97
CA PHE A 66 5.18 -32.05 2.94
C PHE A 66 4.44 -30.72 3.17
N THR A 67 5.17 -29.63 3.42
CA THR A 67 4.58 -28.33 3.71
C THR A 67 3.79 -27.76 2.52
N ILE A 68 4.30 -27.91 1.28
CA ILE A 68 3.56 -27.48 0.08
C ILE A 68 2.27 -28.28 -0.07
N LYS A 69 2.31 -29.61 0.08
CA LYS A 69 1.12 -30.46 -0.06
C LYS A 69 0.04 -30.17 1.00
N ASN A 70 0.46 -29.84 2.20
CA ASN A 70 -0.45 -29.59 3.34
C ASN A 70 -0.60 -28.10 3.68
N TYR A 71 -0.27 -27.20 2.74
CA TYR A 71 -0.22 -25.77 3.03
C TYR A 71 -1.55 -25.20 3.55
N GLY A 72 -2.68 -25.65 3.01
CA GLY A 72 -4.02 -25.25 3.44
C GLY A 72 -4.34 -25.57 4.90
N SER A 73 -3.67 -26.56 5.50
CA SER A 73 -3.85 -26.90 6.92
C SER A 73 -3.39 -25.78 7.87
N PHE A 74 -2.49 -24.89 7.42
CA PHE A 74 -2.04 -23.73 8.19
C PHE A 74 -3.03 -22.57 8.18
N ARG A 75 -4.15 -22.67 7.44
CA ARG A 75 -5.14 -21.58 7.31
C ARG A 75 -4.57 -20.27 6.74
N ASP A 76 -3.42 -20.34 6.08
CA ASP A 76 -2.88 -19.22 5.31
C ASP A 76 -3.32 -19.35 3.85
N TYR A 77 -4.02 -18.35 3.36
CA TYR A 77 -4.56 -18.32 1.98
C TYR A 77 -3.66 -17.53 1.03
N THR A 78 -2.45 -17.18 1.49
CA THR A 78 -1.47 -16.50 0.63
C THR A 78 -0.62 -17.53 -0.13
N ILE A 79 -0.02 -17.12 -1.24
CA ILE A 79 0.98 -17.93 -1.93
C ILE A 79 2.22 -18.05 -1.02
N PRO A 80 2.79 -19.25 -0.80
CA PRO A 80 3.85 -19.47 0.18
C PRO A 80 5.21 -18.85 -0.14
N PHE A 81 5.30 -18.00 -1.16
CA PHE A 81 6.55 -17.44 -1.67
C PHE A 81 7.39 -16.75 -0.59
N SER A 82 6.79 -15.88 0.20
CA SER A 82 7.51 -15.15 1.25
C SER A 82 7.95 -16.07 2.39
N HIS A 83 7.16 -17.09 2.72
CA HIS A 83 7.55 -18.12 3.71
C HIS A 83 8.73 -18.95 3.21
N ILE A 84 8.74 -19.31 1.92
CA ILE A 84 9.85 -20.02 1.27
C ILE A 84 11.12 -19.16 1.27
N LEU A 85 11.02 -17.87 0.91
CA LEU A 85 12.16 -16.95 0.98
C LEU A 85 12.71 -16.85 2.41
N ASN A 86 11.83 -16.75 3.40
CA ASN A 86 12.22 -16.68 4.80
C ASN A 86 12.82 -17.99 5.31
N ALA A 87 12.34 -19.14 4.86
CA ALA A 87 12.85 -20.44 5.29
C ALA A 87 14.24 -20.74 4.72
N TYR A 88 14.50 -20.39 3.46
CA TYR A 88 15.71 -20.86 2.74
C TYR A 88 16.71 -19.75 2.42
N ILE A 89 16.27 -18.51 2.25
CA ILE A 89 17.15 -17.40 1.86
C ILE A 89 17.52 -16.56 3.08
N ASN A 90 16.60 -16.40 4.06
CA ASN A 90 16.92 -15.67 5.27
C ASN A 90 17.78 -16.52 6.24
N PRO A 91 19.07 -16.19 6.43
CA PRO A 91 19.96 -16.99 7.29
C PRO A 91 19.58 -16.91 8.77
N PHE A 92 18.76 -15.95 9.17
CA PHE A 92 18.36 -15.71 10.55
C PHE A 92 17.07 -16.42 10.96
N SER A 93 16.49 -17.27 10.10
CA SER A 93 15.22 -17.95 10.34
C SER A 93 15.29 -19.12 11.34
N ASN A 94 16.38 -19.30 12.06
CA ASN A 94 16.51 -20.31 13.13
C ASN A 94 16.01 -19.79 14.50
N ASP A 95 16.06 -18.50 14.71
CA ASP A 95 15.69 -17.83 15.95
C ASP A 95 14.69 -16.70 15.66
N VAL A 96 13.68 -16.56 16.52
CA VAL A 96 12.59 -15.60 16.35
C VAL A 96 13.09 -14.15 16.36
N GLU A 97 13.95 -13.82 17.34
CA GLU A 97 14.40 -12.44 17.52
C GLU A 97 15.30 -11.98 16.38
N ASN A 98 16.27 -12.83 15.99
CA ASN A 98 17.14 -12.55 14.84
C ASN A 98 16.36 -12.51 13.53
N PHE A 99 15.35 -13.37 13.36
CA PHE A 99 14.46 -13.34 12.20
C PHE A 99 13.72 -12.01 12.13
N GLN A 100 13.06 -11.59 13.20
CA GLN A 100 12.32 -10.32 13.24
C GLN A 100 13.23 -9.12 12.98
N LEU A 101 14.45 -9.12 13.55
CA LEU A 101 15.45 -8.09 13.25
C LEU A 101 15.82 -8.06 11.77
N SER A 102 16.04 -9.23 11.15
CA SER A 102 16.39 -9.31 9.73
C SER A 102 15.30 -8.74 8.83
N VAL A 103 14.02 -9.02 9.12
CA VAL A 103 12.89 -8.46 8.35
C VAL A 103 12.73 -6.96 8.60
N THR A 104 13.00 -6.49 9.83
CA THR A 104 13.05 -5.06 10.15
C THR A 104 14.12 -4.35 9.31
N VAL A 105 15.32 -4.93 9.19
CA VAL A 105 16.39 -4.39 8.36
C VAL A 105 16.01 -4.41 6.88
N ILE A 106 15.40 -5.50 6.37
CA ILE A 106 14.89 -5.56 5.00
C ILE A 106 13.87 -4.43 4.75
N SER A 107 12.97 -4.18 5.70
CA SER A 107 11.99 -3.10 5.59
C SER A 107 12.65 -1.72 5.57
N PHE A 108 13.71 -1.53 6.33
CA PHE A 108 14.51 -0.31 6.24
C PHE A 108 15.22 -0.16 4.88
N ILE A 109 15.71 -1.25 4.29
CA ILE A 109 16.28 -1.25 2.94
C ILE A 109 15.22 -0.87 1.90
N ILE A 110 13.96 -1.31 2.05
CA ILE A 110 12.86 -0.92 1.16
C ILE A 110 12.65 0.61 1.14
N PHE A 111 12.73 1.26 2.29
CA PHE A 111 12.71 2.73 2.37
C PHE A 111 13.84 3.36 1.53
N LEU A 112 15.08 2.82 1.61
CA LEU A 112 16.21 3.32 0.83
C LEU A 112 16.03 3.09 -0.67
N VAL A 113 15.53 1.92 -1.07
CA VAL A 113 15.21 1.61 -2.48
C VAL A 113 14.12 2.55 -2.99
N PHE A 114 13.07 2.80 -2.21
CA PHE A 114 12.03 3.77 -2.57
C PHE A 114 12.62 5.18 -2.76
N ALA A 115 13.49 5.62 -1.86
CA ALA A 115 14.17 6.91 -1.99
C ALA A 115 15.02 6.99 -3.27
N GLN A 116 15.75 5.93 -3.61
CA GLN A 116 16.56 5.89 -4.83
C GLN A 116 15.68 5.97 -6.09
N VAL A 117 14.56 5.25 -6.12
CA VAL A 117 13.63 5.30 -7.27
C VAL A 117 12.99 6.68 -7.39
N CYS A 118 12.54 7.28 -6.27
CA CYS A 118 12.05 8.66 -6.24
C CYS A 118 13.11 9.64 -6.77
N LYS A 119 14.38 9.51 -6.34
CA LYS A 119 15.47 10.38 -6.81
C LYS A 119 15.72 10.24 -8.30
N LYS A 120 15.56 9.03 -8.84
CA LYS A 120 15.71 8.80 -10.28
C LYS A 120 14.61 9.44 -11.10
N ILE A 121 13.38 9.42 -10.60
CA ILE A 121 12.21 10.05 -11.24
C ILE A 121 12.28 11.57 -11.09
N PHE A 122 12.57 12.06 -9.90
CA PHE A 122 12.62 13.49 -9.55
C PHE A 122 14.06 14.00 -9.46
N ARG A 123 14.81 13.91 -10.55
CA ARG A 123 16.26 14.23 -10.61
C ARG A 123 16.61 15.62 -10.08
N GLN A 124 15.73 16.60 -10.28
CA GLN A 124 15.96 18.00 -9.89
C GLN A 124 15.78 18.24 -8.37
N ILE A 125 15.11 17.33 -7.66
CA ILE A 125 14.85 17.46 -6.24
C ILE A 125 16.08 17.04 -5.42
N ASN A 126 16.39 17.81 -4.36
CA ASN A 126 17.52 17.49 -3.48
C ASN A 126 17.30 16.10 -2.82
N ILE A 127 18.39 15.35 -2.65
CA ILE A 127 18.35 14.01 -2.04
C ILE A 127 17.81 14.03 -0.61
N ILE A 128 18.09 15.06 0.17
CA ILE A 128 17.58 15.20 1.54
C ILE A 128 16.05 15.35 1.55
N ASP A 129 15.50 16.11 0.61
CA ASP A 129 14.05 16.23 0.47
C ASP A 129 13.40 14.92 0.01
N ILE A 130 14.06 14.17 -0.86
CA ILE A 130 13.62 12.83 -1.27
C ILE A 130 13.66 11.85 -0.09
N LEU A 131 14.72 11.84 0.69
CA LEU A 131 14.81 11.01 1.90
C LEU A 131 13.71 11.36 2.90
N LEU A 132 13.40 12.65 3.05
CA LEU A 132 12.34 13.11 3.93
C LEU A 132 10.95 12.63 3.47
N ILE A 133 10.64 12.72 2.17
CA ILE A 133 9.41 12.16 1.59
C ILE A 133 9.36 10.64 1.82
N SER A 134 10.45 9.96 1.49
CA SER A 134 10.49 8.50 1.55
C SER A 134 10.40 7.99 2.99
N SER A 135 10.93 8.75 3.96
CA SER A 135 10.87 8.38 5.38
C SER A 135 9.44 8.33 5.93
N THR A 136 8.46 8.93 5.26
CA THR A 136 7.05 8.81 5.65
C THR A 136 6.55 7.37 5.64
N ILE A 137 7.13 6.47 4.81
CA ILE A 137 6.81 5.03 4.84
C ILE A 137 7.11 4.43 6.22
N LEU A 138 8.19 4.86 6.87
CA LEU A 138 8.59 4.40 8.20
C LEU A 138 7.66 4.89 9.33
N LEU A 139 6.74 5.82 9.04
CA LEU A 139 5.71 6.30 9.97
C LEU A 139 4.38 5.57 9.80
N LEU A 140 4.25 4.72 8.79
CA LEU A 140 3.00 4.02 8.50
C LEU A 140 2.79 2.84 9.46
N PRO A 141 1.70 2.76 10.24
CA PRO A 141 1.52 1.75 11.27
C PRO A 141 1.54 0.31 10.75
N PHE A 142 0.89 0.02 9.61
CA PHE A 142 0.89 -1.32 9.02
C PHE A 142 2.26 -1.71 8.46
N TYR A 143 2.97 -0.76 7.85
CA TYR A 143 4.33 -0.99 7.39
C TYR A 143 5.28 -1.34 8.56
N ARG A 144 5.18 -0.62 9.68
CA ARG A 144 5.95 -0.90 10.91
C ARG A 144 5.62 -2.26 11.48
N THR A 145 4.32 -2.57 11.61
CA THR A 145 3.88 -3.88 12.11
C THR A 145 4.39 -5.00 11.23
N SER A 146 4.28 -4.88 9.91
CA SER A 146 4.84 -5.88 8.97
C SER A 146 6.35 -6.03 9.12
N ALA A 147 7.07 -4.93 9.35
CA ALA A 147 8.51 -4.93 9.56
C ALA A 147 8.91 -5.66 10.85
N PHE A 148 8.25 -5.35 11.97
CA PHE A 148 8.66 -5.83 13.30
C PHE A 148 8.22 -7.27 13.56
N TRP A 149 7.11 -7.70 12.94
CA TRP A 149 6.54 -9.04 13.12
C TRP A 149 6.79 -9.96 11.93
N GLY A 150 7.66 -9.60 11.00
CA GLY A 150 8.10 -10.49 9.93
C GLY A 150 7.00 -10.95 8.97
N LYS A 151 6.02 -10.08 8.69
CA LYS A 151 4.93 -10.39 7.77
C LYS A 151 5.38 -10.46 6.31
N ASN A 152 4.62 -11.13 5.50
CA ASN A 152 4.90 -11.38 4.08
C ASN A 152 4.90 -10.12 3.19
N GLU A 153 4.20 -9.06 3.62
CA GLU A 153 4.01 -7.84 2.84
C GLU A 153 5.32 -7.14 2.45
N ASN A 154 6.35 -7.25 3.29
CA ASN A 154 7.62 -6.55 3.07
C ASN A 154 8.28 -6.95 1.74
N TYR A 155 8.30 -8.26 1.42
CA TYR A 155 8.82 -8.73 0.13
C TYR A 155 7.96 -8.22 -1.03
N GLY A 156 6.63 -8.18 -0.84
CA GLY A 156 5.71 -7.61 -1.84
C GLY A 156 6.06 -6.15 -2.16
N TRP A 157 6.29 -5.33 -1.15
CA TRP A 157 6.66 -3.92 -1.34
C TRP A 157 8.02 -3.75 -2.00
N LEU A 158 9.01 -4.56 -1.63
CA LEU A 158 10.32 -4.53 -2.27
C LEU A 158 10.22 -4.80 -3.77
N PHE A 159 9.61 -5.92 -4.14
CA PHE A 159 9.46 -6.30 -5.53
C PHE A 159 8.55 -5.35 -6.31
N PHE A 160 7.53 -4.79 -5.66
CA PHE A 160 6.67 -3.77 -6.27
C PHE A 160 7.43 -2.50 -6.64
N ILE A 161 8.25 -1.96 -5.73
CA ILE A 161 9.05 -0.76 -6.01
C ILE A 161 10.09 -1.04 -7.11
N LEU A 162 10.73 -2.22 -7.09
CA LEU A 162 11.65 -2.64 -8.15
C LEU A 162 10.94 -2.79 -9.50
N ALA A 163 9.72 -3.36 -9.53
CA ALA A 163 8.93 -3.43 -10.75
C ALA A 163 8.59 -2.03 -11.29
N LEU A 164 8.19 -1.09 -10.44
CA LEU A 164 7.96 0.29 -10.85
C LEU A 164 9.23 0.98 -11.37
N TYR A 165 10.39 0.65 -10.79
CA TYR A 165 11.68 1.11 -11.31
C TYR A 165 11.91 0.62 -12.75
N PHE A 166 11.75 -0.69 -13.01
CA PHE A 166 11.94 -1.23 -14.36
C PHE A 166 10.84 -0.74 -15.32
N PHE A 167 9.62 -0.57 -14.86
CA PHE A 167 8.58 0.07 -15.65
C PHE A 167 8.95 1.49 -16.08
N TYR A 168 9.55 2.29 -15.19
CA TYR A 168 10.05 3.62 -15.52
C TYR A 168 11.18 3.56 -16.57
N GLU A 169 12.10 2.58 -16.47
CA GLU A 169 13.16 2.38 -17.47
C GLU A 169 12.57 1.99 -18.84
N ILE A 170 11.62 1.04 -18.87
CA ILE A 170 10.93 0.66 -20.13
C ILE A 170 10.31 1.87 -20.79
N LYS A 171 9.64 2.73 -20.02
CA LYS A 171 8.99 3.94 -20.54
C LYS A 171 10.00 4.94 -21.12
N ASN A 172 11.16 5.05 -20.53
CA ASN A 172 12.23 5.91 -21.04
C ASN A 172 12.90 5.32 -22.29
N ASP A 173 13.04 3.99 -22.36
CA ASP A 173 13.67 3.30 -23.46
C ASP A 173 12.79 3.27 -24.73
N ILE A 174 11.46 3.15 -24.59
CA ILE A 174 10.50 3.28 -25.71
C ILE A 174 10.70 4.60 -26.44
N SER A 175 11.06 5.66 -25.71
CA SER A 175 11.33 6.98 -26.30
C SER A 175 12.69 7.10 -27.01
N LYS A 176 13.62 6.13 -26.84
CA LYS A 176 15.03 6.25 -27.29
C LYS A 176 15.50 5.16 -28.29
N SER A 177 14.64 4.23 -28.72
CA SER A 177 14.93 3.15 -29.69
C SER A 177 16.18 2.27 -29.42
N SER A 178 16.57 2.03 -28.18
CA SER A 178 17.71 1.18 -27.79
C SER A 178 17.30 -0.27 -27.56
N ASN A 179 17.80 -1.22 -28.40
CA ASN A 179 17.20 -2.56 -28.52
C ASN A 179 17.49 -3.56 -27.38
N ASN A 180 18.75 -3.73 -26.92
CA ASN A 180 19.08 -4.84 -26.01
C ASN A 180 18.74 -4.53 -24.53
N ARG A 181 19.02 -3.31 -24.06
CA ARG A 181 18.73 -2.87 -22.70
C ARG A 181 17.23 -2.88 -22.43
N HIS A 182 16.43 -2.56 -23.44
CA HIS A 182 14.98 -2.57 -23.36
C HIS A 182 14.42 -3.98 -23.06
N THR A 183 14.91 -5.02 -23.75
CA THR A 183 14.51 -6.42 -23.51
C THR A 183 14.83 -6.86 -22.08
N ILE A 184 16.01 -6.53 -21.56
CA ILE A 184 16.41 -6.84 -20.18
C ILE A 184 15.45 -6.18 -19.17
N ASN A 185 15.14 -4.91 -19.36
CA ASN A 185 14.22 -4.18 -18.48
C ASN A 185 12.81 -4.79 -18.48
N ILE A 186 12.32 -5.29 -19.63
CA ILE A 186 11.04 -6.01 -19.72
C ILE A 186 11.09 -7.30 -18.91
N ILE A 187 12.12 -8.13 -19.08
CA ILE A 187 12.29 -9.39 -18.34
C ILE A 187 12.35 -9.12 -16.82
N LEU A 188 13.15 -8.14 -16.39
CA LEU A 188 13.28 -7.77 -14.99
C LEU A 188 11.98 -7.19 -14.41
N PHE A 189 11.22 -6.42 -15.19
CA PHE A 189 9.89 -5.97 -14.80
C PHE A 189 8.95 -7.16 -14.60
N CYS A 190 8.88 -8.10 -15.57
CA CYS A 190 8.01 -9.28 -15.47
C CYS A 190 8.41 -10.15 -14.28
N PHE A 191 9.70 -10.35 -14.04
CA PHE A 191 10.21 -11.11 -12.90
C PHE A 191 9.80 -10.44 -11.56
N THR A 192 10.13 -9.16 -11.38
CA THR A 192 9.84 -8.45 -10.12
C THR A 192 8.34 -8.28 -9.91
N SER A 193 7.56 -8.08 -10.97
CA SER A 193 6.09 -8.03 -10.90
C SER A 193 5.48 -9.37 -10.48
N SER A 194 6.00 -10.49 -11.01
CA SER A 194 5.57 -11.83 -10.60
C SER A 194 5.95 -12.13 -9.14
N CYS A 195 7.16 -11.77 -8.72
CA CYS A 195 7.57 -11.91 -7.31
C CYS A 195 6.71 -11.05 -6.37
N ALA A 196 6.35 -9.83 -6.78
CA ALA A 196 5.46 -8.97 -6.02
C ALA A 196 4.07 -9.61 -5.83
N LEU A 197 3.51 -10.18 -6.92
CA LEU A 197 2.23 -10.89 -6.90
C LEU A 197 2.30 -12.14 -6.02
N TYR A 198 3.40 -12.90 -6.10
CA TYR A 198 3.59 -14.10 -5.26
C TYR A 198 3.72 -13.76 -3.77
N ALA A 199 4.40 -12.67 -3.45
CA ALA A 199 4.49 -12.21 -2.07
C ALA A 199 3.16 -11.61 -1.58
N ARG A 200 2.36 -11.02 -2.48
CA ARG A 200 1.10 -10.36 -2.14
C ARG A 200 0.14 -10.33 -3.33
N GLN A 201 -0.87 -11.21 -3.30
CA GLN A 201 -1.82 -11.38 -4.43
C GLN A 201 -2.54 -10.06 -4.81
N ALA A 202 -2.76 -9.15 -3.85
CA ALA A 202 -3.36 -7.85 -4.12
C ALA A 202 -2.55 -6.98 -5.11
N LEU A 203 -1.26 -7.30 -5.34
CA LEU A 203 -0.42 -6.64 -6.34
C LEU A 203 -0.65 -7.18 -7.78
N ALA A 204 -1.61 -8.07 -7.99
CA ALA A 204 -2.01 -8.56 -9.31
C ALA A 204 -2.45 -7.45 -10.28
N PHE A 205 -2.81 -6.27 -9.77
CA PHE A 205 -3.08 -5.12 -10.62
C PHE A 205 -1.86 -4.68 -11.45
N LEU A 206 -0.64 -5.00 -11.03
CA LEU A 206 0.59 -4.53 -11.67
C LEU A 206 0.79 -5.09 -13.09
N PRO A 207 0.76 -6.42 -13.35
CA PRO A 207 0.78 -6.94 -14.70
C PRO A 207 -0.40 -6.47 -15.55
N ILE A 208 -1.60 -6.36 -14.97
CA ILE A 208 -2.78 -5.85 -15.67
C ILE A 208 -2.55 -4.40 -16.11
N SER A 209 -2.09 -3.54 -15.21
CA SER A 209 -1.76 -2.15 -15.51
C SER A 209 -0.68 -2.02 -16.59
N TYR A 210 0.31 -2.91 -16.58
CA TYR A 210 1.36 -2.92 -17.58
C TYR A 210 0.82 -3.25 -18.98
N PHE A 211 0.00 -4.30 -19.12
CA PHE A 211 -0.59 -4.63 -20.41
C PHE A 211 -1.55 -3.56 -20.90
N LEU A 212 -2.34 -2.94 -20.02
CA LEU A 212 -3.16 -1.79 -20.38
C LEU A 212 -2.28 -0.60 -20.86
N TYR A 213 -1.16 -0.37 -20.19
CA TYR A 213 -0.20 0.65 -20.62
C TYR A 213 0.35 0.36 -22.01
N LEU A 214 0.76 -0.87 -22.30
CA LEU A 214 1.25 -1.26 -23.63
C LEU A 214 0.17 -1.09 -24.70
N PHE A 215 -1.05 -1.49 -24.41
CA PHE A 215 -2.18 -1.35 -25.30
C PHE A 215 -2.49 0.12 -25.64
N PHE A 216 -2.64 0.97 -24.62
CA PHE A 216 -2.96 2.39 -24.82
C PHE A 216 -1.81 3.18 -25.47
N ASN A 217 -0.59 2.72 -25.42
CA ASN A 217 0.56 3.37 -26.03
C ASN A 217 0.98 2.74 -27.38
N ASN A 218 0.17 1.81 -27.94
CA ASN A 218 0.45 1.12 -29.18
C ASN A 218 1.88 0.56 -29.22
N ALA A 219 2.26 -0.16 -28.14
CA ALA A 219 3.60 -0.70 -28.01
C ALA A 219 3.92 -1.67 -29.15
N ASP A 220 5.21 -1.74 -29.51
CA ASP A 220 5.71 -2.63 -30.54
C ASP A 220 5.35 -4.11 -30.24
N LYS A 221 4.99 -4.87 -31.27
CA LYS A 221 4.66 -6.31 -31.15
C LYS A 221 5.76 -7.10 -30.46
N LYS A 222 7.04 -6.74 -30.72
CA LYS A 222 8.19 -7.39 -30.06
C LYS A 222 8.13 -7.21 -28.53
N ILE A 223 7.77 -6.03 -28.04
CA ILE A 223 7.63 -5.74 -26.61
C ILE A 223 6.52 -6.60 -25.99
N ILE A 224 5.37 -6.64 -26.65
CA ILE A 224 4.21 -7.41 -26.20
C ILE A 224 4.54 -8.90 -26.13
N ILE A 225 5.14 -9.46 -27.19
CA ILE A 225 5.53 -10.87 -27.26
C ILE A 225 6.57 -11.22 -26.17
N THR A 226 7.61 -10.40 -26.03
CA THR A 226 8.63 -10.58 -24.97
C THR A 226 7.98 -10.56 -23.59
N SER A 227 7.03 -9.66 -23.34
CA SER A 227 6.31 -9.57 -22.07
C SER A 227 5.45 -10.80 -21.80
N ILE A 228 4.70 -11.28 -22.80
CA ILE A 228 3.87 -12.49 -22.68
C ILE A 228 4.75 -13.71 -22.37
N ILE A 229 5.82 -13.91 -23.14
CA ILE A 229 6.74 -15.05 -22.91
C ILE A 229 7.34 -14.96 -21.50
N SER A 230 7.81 -13.79 -21.08
CA SER A 230 8.41 -13.60 -19.75
C SER A 230 7.41 -13.89 -18.64
N PHE A 231 6.20 -13.34 -18.70
CA PHE A 231 5.17 -13.62 -17.68
C PHE A 231 4.76 -15.09 -17.67
N THR A 232 4.68 -15.77 -18.84
CA THR A 232 4.39 -17.20 -18.91
C THR A 232 5.46 -18.02 -18.20
N ILE A 233 6.75 -17.70 -18.42
CA ILE A 233 7.87 -18.37 -17.73
C ILE A 233 7.77 -18.14 -16.21
N PHE A 234 7.57 -16.91 -15.77
CA PHE A 234 7.49 -16.59 -14.35
C PHE A 234 6.17 -17.02 -13.69
N ALA A 235 5.15 -17.44 -14.46
CA ALA A 235 3.92 -18.04 -13.95
C ALA A 235 4.08 -19.56 -13.65
N ILE A 236 5.16 -20.21 -14.13
CA ILE A 236 5.37 -21.66 -13.94
C ILE A 236 5.26 -22.08 -12.45
N PRO A 237 5.87 -21.38 -11.46
CA PRO A 237 5.72 -21.76 -10.07
C PRO A 237 4.26 -21.77 -9.58
N ALA A 238 3.44 -20.80 -10.00
CA ALA A 238 2.02 -20.78 -9.66
C ALA A 238 1.26 -21.93 -10.31
N LEU A 239 1.57 -22.26 -11.56
CA LEU A 239 0.97 -23.41 -12.25
C LEU A 239 1.31 -24.71 -11.54
N LEU A 240 2.55 -24.89 -11.08
CA LEU A 240 2.96 -26.08 -10.32
C LEU A 240 2.21 -26.17 -8.98
N LEU A 241 1.98 -25.05 -8.29
CA LEU A 241 1.17 -25.03 -7.07
C LEU A 241 -0.28 -25.42 -7.36
N ILE A 242 -0.89 -24.86 -8.42
CA ILE A 242 -2.25 -25.21 -8.84
C ILE A 242 -2.37 -26.72 -9.15
N LEU A 243 -1.39 -27.27 -9.85
CA LEU A 243 -1.35 -28.72 -10.14
C LEU A 243 -1.18 -29.57 -8.88
N THR A 244 -0.43 -29.08 -7.89
CA THR A 244 -0.22 -29.78 -6.61
C THR A 244 -1.46 -29.74 -5.74
N TRP A 245 -2.16 -28.59 -5.69
CA TRP A 245 -3.34 -28.39 -4.84
C TRP A 245 -4.64 -28.76 -5.54
N GLY A 246 -4.63 -29.04 -6.86
CA GLY A 246 -5.83 -29.25 -7.67
C GLY A 246 -6.68 -28.00 -7.86
N ASN A 247 -6.26 -26.85 -7.30
CA ASN A 247 -6.99 -25.57 -7.31
C ASN A 247 -6.04 -24.38 -7.27
N VAL A 248 -6.57 -23.18 -7.55
CA VAL A 248 -5.80 -21.90 -7.45
C VAL A 248 -5.37 -21.61 -6.01
N PHE A 249 -6.10 -22.15 -5.05
CA PHE A 249 -5.81 -22.14 -3.61
C PHE A 249 -6.04 -23.55 -3.10
N ASP A 250 -5.36 -23.94 -2.03
CA ASP A 250 -5.64 -25.21 -1.36
C ASP A 250 -7.04 -25.18 -0.72
N LEU A 251 -8.03 -25.59 -1.51
CA LEU A 251 -9.45 -25.48 -1.17
C LEU A 251 -10.06 -26.75 -0.57
N GLU A 252 -9.29 -27.83 -0.42
CA GLU A 252 -9.82 -29.06 0.19
C GLU A 252 -10.44 -28.80 1.57
N ASN A 253 -9.91 -27.80 2.28
CA ASN A 253 -10.38 -27.39 3.59
C ASN A 253 -11.35 -26.19 3.56
N ASN A 254 -11.63 -25.58 2.40
CA ASN A 254 -12.55 -24.43 2.31
C ASN A 254 -13.21 -24.30 0.92
N PRO A 255 -14.17 -25.18 0.58
CA PRO A 255 -14.82 -25.23 -0.74
C PRO A 255 -15.59 -23.96 -1.11
N ASN A 256 -15.91 -23.10 -0.13
CA ASN A 256 -16.64 -21.85 -0.33
C ASN A 256 -15.72 -20.63 -0.55
N PHE A 257 -14.41 -20.84 -0.63
CA PHE A 257 -13.44 -19.73 -0.72
C PHE A 257 -13.69 -18.80 -1.92
N PHE A 258 -13.95 -19.36 -3.10
CA PHE A 258 -14.20 -18.56 -4.30
C PHE A 258 -15.48 -17.73 -4.21
N THR A 259 -16.58 -18.30 -3.73
CA THR A 259 -17.85 -17.58 -3.54
C THR A 259 -17.76 -16.56 -2.43
N TRP A 260 -16.90 -16.80 -1.44
CA TRP A 260 -16.66 -15.89 -0.33
C TRP A 260 -15.75 -14.72 -0.72
N TRP A 261 -14.76 -14.96 -1.63
CA TRP A 261 -13.77 -13.94 -2.05
C TRP A 261 -14.24 -13.06 -3.19
N ILE A 262 -14.99 -13.60 -4.18
CA ILE A 262 -15.34 -12.88 -5.41
C ILE A 262 -16.86 -12.83 -5.53
N HIS A 263 -17.48 -11.96 -4.74
CA HIS A 263 -18.92 -11.72 -4.86
C HIS A 263 -19.17 -10.26 -5.25
N PRO A 264 -20.05 -9.97 -6.25
CA PRO A 264 -20.35 -8.59 -6.67
C PRO A 264 -20.80 -7.66 -5.54
N LYS A 265 -21.43 -8.20 -4.49
CA LYS A 265 -21.78 -7.44 -3.28
C LYS A 265 -20.55 -6.85 -2.57
N HIS A 266 -19.39 -7.51 -2.66
CA HIS A 266 -18.14 -6.99 -2.07
C HIS A 266 -17.67 -5.71 -2.77
N LEU A 267 -17.84 -5.60 -4.09
CA LEU A 267 -17.51 -4.39 -4.85
C LEU A 267 -18.24 -3.16 -4.29
N LEU A 268 -19.56 -3.27 -4.11
CA LEU A 268 -20.39 -2.17 -3.61
C LEU A 268 -20.03 -1.79 -2.17
N LYS A 269 -19.71 -2.79 -1.33
CA LYS A 269 -19.31 -2.59 0.07
C LYS A 269 -17.92 -1.97 0.18
N ASN A 270 -16.94 -2.53 -0.54
CA ASN A 270 -15.54 -2.15 -0.38
C ASN A 270 -15.19 -0.85 -1.11
N PHE A 271 -15.95 -0.47 -2.13
CA PHE A 271 -15.69 0.73 -2.90
C PHE A 271 -15.69 2.02 -2.03
N PRO A 272 -16.72 2.30 -1.20
CA PRO A 272 -16.66 3.44 -0.28
C PRO A 272 -15.50 3.36 0.71
N ILE A 273 -15.19 2.15 1.22
CA ILE A 273 -14.07 1.95 2.15
C ILE A 273 -12.74 2.28 1.46
N LEU A 274 -12.53 1.75 0.26
CA LEU A 274 -11.31 2.03 -0.52
C LEU A 274 -11.17 3.52 -0.83
N LEU A 275 -12.27 4.18 -1.20
CA LEU A 275 -12.29 5.61 -1.41
C LEU A 275 -11.98 6.39 -0.13
N SER A 276 -12.44 5.91 1.03
CA SER A 276 -12.11 6.55 2.30
C SER A 276 -10.61 6.48 2.59
N PHE A 277 -9.94 5.39 2.22
CA PHE A 277 -8.48 5.29 2.30
C PHE A 277 -7.79 6.28 1.34
N PHE A 278 -8.26 6.42 0.11
CA PHE A 278 -7.77 7.46 -0.78
C PHE A 278 -7.96 8.85 -0.18
N GLY A 279 -9.13 9.16 0.37
CA GLY A 279 -9.39 10.41 1.07
C GLY A 279 -8.42 10.64 2.23
N PHE A 280 -8.17 9.61 3.04
CA PHE A 280 -7.27 9.66 4.17
C PHE A 280 -5.81 9.93 3.76
N TYR A 281 -5.25 9.14 2.85
CA TYR A 281 -3.84 9.29 2.44
C TYR A 281 -3.58 10.52 1.58
N PHE A 282 -4.59 11.04 0.86
CA PHE A 282 -4.47 12.27 0.09
C PHE A 282 -4.80 13.54 0.90
N LEU A 283 -5.34 13.42 2.11
CA LEU A 283 -5.69 14.58 2.93
C LEU A 283 -4.53 15.56 3.12
N PRO A 284 -3.30 15.15 3.50
CA PRO A 284 -2.19 16.08 3.63
C PRO A 284 -1.84 16.78 2.30
N ILE A 285 -2.01 16.11 1.16
CA ILE A 285 -1.78 16.70 -0.17
C ILE A 285 -2.84 17.75 -0.49
N LEU A 286 -4.09 17.49 -0.12
CA LEU A 286 -5.19 18.46 -0.26
C LEU A 286 -4.98 19.69 0.64
N VAL A 287 -4.48 19.50 1.85
CA VAL A 287 -4.11 20.59 2.76
C VAL A 287 -3.00 21.44 2.13
N ILE A 288 -1.96 20.82 1.56
CA ILE A 288 -0.89 21.52 0.85
C ILE A 288 -1.46 22.31 -0.33
N GLU A 289 -2.36 21.73 -1.10
CA GLU A 289 -2.99 22.42 -2.22
C GLU A 289 -3.87 23.59 -1.76
N PHE A 290 -4.64 23.40 -0.70
CA PHE A 290 -5.47 24.45 -0.12
C PHE A 290 -4.63 25.69 0.26
N PHE A 291 -3.47 25.50 0.87
CA PHE A 291 -2.57 26.61 1.19
C PHE A 291 -1.89 27.26 -0.02
N ASN A 292 -1.82 26.56 -1.16
CA ASN A 292 -1.20 27.06 -2.38
C ASN A 292 -2.19 27.70 -3.36
N LEU A 293 -3.49 27.50 -3.19
CA LEU A 293 -4.56 28.04 -4.03
C LEU A 293 -5.42 29.06 -3.28
N GLU A 294 -6.08 29.93 -4.03
CA GLU A 294 -7.18 30.69 -3.48
C GLU A 294 -8.35 29.76 -3.10
N PHE A 295 -9.01 30.01 -2.00
CA PHE A 295 -10.12 29.22 -1.47
C PHE A 295 -11.19 28.93 -2.54
N LYS A 296 -11.60 29.95 -3.30
CA LYS A 296 -12.60 29.81 -4.37
C LYS A 296 -12.17 28.78 -5.44
N ASN A 297 -10.89 28.82 -5.84
CA ASN A 297 -10.34 27.92 -6.84
C ASN A 297 -10.23 26.49 -6.31
N PHE A 298 -9.88 26.31 -5.05
CA PHE A 298 -9.88 25.02 -4.39
C PHE A 298 -11.29 24.43 -4.34
N ILE A 299 -12.27 25.17 -3.84
CA ILE A 299 -13.67 24.71 -3.77
C ILE A 299 -14.22 24.34 -5.15
N ASN A 300 -14.03 25.18 -6.17
CA ASN A 300 -14.51 24.91 -7.52
C ASN A 300 -13.95 23.60 -8.12
N LYS A 301 -12.75 23.19 -7.71
CA LYS A 301 -12.13 21.94 -8.19
C LYS A 301 -12.78 20.69 -7.62
N TYR A 302 -13.21 20.72 -6.37
CA TYR A 302 -13.60 19.52 -5.64
C TYR A 302 -15.10 19.44 -5.32
N LEU A 303 -15.76 20.57 -5.12
CA LEU A 303 -17.12 20.65 -4.55
C LEU A 303 -18.13 19.81 -5.35
N LYS A 304 -18.14 19.92 -6.68
CA LYS A 304 -19.12 19.20 -7.53
C LYS A 304 -19.00 17.69 -7.38
N SER A 305 -17.78 17.15 -7.48
CA SER A 305 -17.53 15.70 -7.34
C SER A 305 -17.72 15.22 -5.91
N PHE A 306 -17.40 16.06 -4.92
CA PHE A 306 -17.63 15.77 -3.50
C PHE A 306 -19.13 15.67 -3.19
N LEU A 307 -19.92 16.66 -3.57
CA LEU A 307 -21.38 16.66 -3.34
C LEU A 307 -22.07 15.51 -4.07
N PHE A 308 -21.68 15.26 -5.33
CA PHE A 308 -22.19 14.12 -6.08
C PHE A 308 -21.94 12.79 -5.38
N ALA A 309 -20.70 12.55 -4.94
CA ALA A 309 -20.34 11.34 -4.21
C ALA A 309 -21.06 11.24 -2.86
N LEU A 310 -21.14 12.34 -2.11
CA LEU A 310 -21.80 12.37 -0.82
C LEU A 310 -23.29 12.00 -0.95
N ILE A 311 -24.00 12.54 -1.94
CA ILE A 311 -25.41 12.19 -2.21
C ILE A 311 -25.54 10.69 -2.50
N ILE A 312 -24.69 10.14 -3.37
CA ILE A 312 -24.73 8.71 -3.72
C ILE A 312 -24.46 7.86 -2.47
N PHE A 313 -23.41 8.18 -1.68
CA PHE A 313 -23.06 7.36 -0.51
C PHE A 313 -24.09 7.47 0.60
N VAL A 314 -24.70 8.62 0.81
CA VAL A 314 -25.84 8.78 1.72
C VAL A 314 -27.02 7.92 1.25
N PHE A 315 -27.35 7.94 -0.02
CA PHE A 315 -28.41 7.08 -0.57
C PHE A 315 -28.09 5.60 -0.39
N LEU A 316 -26.86 5.15 -0.70
CA LEU A 316 -26.42 3.76 -0.50
C LEU A 316 -26.47 3.35 0.98
N SER A 317 -26.22 4.27 1.91
CA SER A 317 -26.33 4.00 3.34
C SER A 317 -27.78 3.80 3.78
N GLN A 318 -28.72 4.53 3.22
CA GLN A 318 -30.16 4.42 3.54
C GLN A 318 -30.78 3.10 3.04
N VAL A 319 -30.31 2.56 1.92
CA VAL A 319 -30.77 1.26 1.40
C VAL A 319 -30.04 0.06 2.01
N ASN A 320 -29.41 0.23 3.17
CA ASN A 320 -28.68 -0.81 3.90
C ASN A 320 -27.57 -1.53 3.13
N LEU A 321 -27.15 -1.03 1.98
CA LEU A 321 -26.01 -1.59 1.24
C LEU A 321 -24.70 -1.48 2.00
N LEU A 322 -24.62 -0.57 2.98
CA LEU A 322 -23.48 -0.41 3.89
C LEU A 322 -23.66 -1.14 5.23
N SER A 323 -24.80 -1.78 5.48
CA SER A 323 -25.08 -2.50 6.74
C SER A 323 -24.16 -3.70 6.99
N TYR A 324 -23.51 -4.20 5.92
CA TYR A 324 -22.47 -5.23 6.02
C TYR A 324 -21.13 -4.74 6.58
N LEU A 325 -21.02 -3.45 6.90
CA LEU A 325 -19.84 -2.88 7.60
C LEU A 325 -19.82 -3.27 9.09
N GLY A 326 -20.72 -4.14 9.54
CA GLY A 326 -20.96 -4.48 10.95
C GLY A 326 -19.77 -5.01 11.76
N ASP A 327 -18.61 -5.25 11.14
CA ASP A 327 -17.42 -5.74 11.86
C ASP A 327 -16.24 -4.76 11.79
N TYR A 328 -16.47 -3.56 12.35
CA TYR A 328 -15.47 -2.46 12.37
C TYR A 328 -14.19 -2.82 13.12
N THR A 329 -14.23 -3.82 13.96
CA THR A 329 -13.06 -4.22 14.75
C THR A 329 -12.05 -4.99 13.90
N ARG A 330 -12.49 -5.57 12.78
CA ARG A 330 -11.68 -6.44 11.94
C ARG A 330 -11.21 -5.80 10.64
N ALA A 331 -12.03 -4.93 10.03
CA ALA A 331 -11.73 -4.33 8.71
C ALA A 331 -11.95 -2.82 8.72
N GLY A 332 -11.64 -2.15 7.59
CA GLY A 332 -12.00 -0.75 7.33
C GLY A 332 -11.09 0.32 7.92
N GLY A 333 -10.01 -0.07 8.59
CA GLY A 333 -8.92 0.84 8.96
C GLY A 333 -9.24 1.94 9.97
N ALA A 334 -8.37 2.96 10.03
CA ALA A 334 -8.40 4.04 11.02
C ALA A 334 -9.69 4.86 10.97
N ILE A 335 -10.19 5.18 9.77
CA ILE A 335 -11.40 6.02 9.61
C ILE A 335 -12.62 5.34 10.21
N LEU A 336 -12.81 4.03 9.96
CA LEU A 336 -13.93 3.30 10.57
C LEU A 336 -13.80 3.19 12.08
N LYS A 337 -12.59 2.99 12.60
CA LYS A 337 -12.34 2.94 14.05
C LYS A 337 -12.65 4.28 14.73
N VAL A 338 -12.20 5.38 14.15
CA VAL A 338 -12.51 6.73 14.65
C VAL A 338 -14.02 7.02 14.53
N ASN A 339 -14.65 6.63 13.42
CA ASN A 339 -16.09 6.77 13.24
C ASN A 339 -16.87 6.02 14.33
N TYR A 340 -16.47 4.78 14.64
CA TYR A 340 -17.08 4.00 15.72
C TYR A 340 -16.90 4.64 17.09
N LEU A 341 -15.74 5.22 17.39
CA LEU A 341 -15.49 5.92 18.66
C LEU A 341 -16.37 7.16 18.83
N ILE A 342 -16.65 7.88 17.73
CA ILE A 342 -17.47 9.10 17.76
C ILE A 342 -18.96 8.78 17.77
N GLN A 343 -19.39 7.88 16.89
CA GLN A 343 -20.81 7.53 16.67
C GLN A 343 -20.96 6.07 16.30
N LYS A 344 -21.30 5.21 17.27
CA LYS A 344 -21.38 3.75 17.10
C LYS A 344 -22.21 3.27 15.89
N ASN A 345 -23.27 3.96 15.50
CA ASN A 345 -24.23 3.55 14.47
C ASN A 345 -24.29 4.48 13.25
N ASN A 346 -23.36 5.40 13.11
CA ASN A 346 -23.39 6.37 12.03
C ASN A 346 -22.09 6.32 11.22
N TYR A 347 -22.21 6.29 9.88
CA TYR A 347 -21.07 6.22 8.94
C TYR A 347 -20.63 7.57 8.41
N LEU A 348 -21.03 8.67 9.06
CA LEU A 348 -20.81 10.03 8.54
C LEU A 348 -19.34 10.30 8.18
N LEU A 349 -18.42 9.97 9.08
CA LEU A 349 -17.00 10.19 8.83
C LEU A 349 -16.48 9.36 7.65
N LEU A 350 -16.90 8.10 7.55
CA LEU A 350 -16.59 7.25 6.40
C LEU A 350 -17.11 7.87 5.11
N LEU A 351 -18.37 8.31 5.07
CA LEU A 351 -18.98 8.90 3.88
C LEU A 351 -18.29 10.19 3.46
N LEU A 352 -17.88 11.03 4.43
CA LEU A 352 -17.11 12.24 4.15
C LEU A 352 -15.76 11.92 3.53
N PHE A 353 -14.98 11.00 4.13
CA PHE A 353 -13.68 10.61 3.57
C PHE A 353 -13.80 9.88 2.23
N SER A 354 -14.85 9.07 2.04
CA SER A 354 -15.13 8.44 0.75
C SER A 354 -15.42 9.48 -0.33
N SER A 355 -16.18 10.52 0.01
CA SER A 355 -16.49 11.62 -0.91
C SER A 355 -15.26 12.46 -1.27
N VAL A 356 -14.37 12.69 -0.30
CA VAL A 356 -13.05 13.31 -0.54
C VAL A 356 -12.23 12.43 -1.48
N GLY A 357 -12.10 11.13 -1.19
CA GLY A 357 -11.35 10.19 -2.02
C GLY A 357 -11.88 10.10 -3.45
N PHE A 358 -13.21 10.06 -3.62
CA PHE A 358 -13.84 10.12 -4.94
C PHE A 358 -13.47 11.40 -5.69
N SER A 359 -13.49 12.53 -5.01
CA SER A 359 -13.14 13.83 -5.62
C SER A 359 -11.69 13.88 -6.08
N VAL A 360 -10.78 13.31 -5.29
CA VAL A 360 -9.36 13.16 -5.64
C VAL A 360 -9.22 12.27 -6.86
N LEU A 361 -9.86 11.09 -6.87
CA LEU A 361 -9.81 10.16 -8.00
C LEU A 361 -10.32 10.79 -9.30
N MET A 362 -11.47 11.46 -9.25
CA MET A 362 -12.04 12.15 -10.41
C MET A 362 -11.09 13.21 -10.94
N ARG A 363 -10.36 13.89 -10.07
CA ARG A 363 -9.35 14.85 -10.48
C ARG A 363 -8.14 14.17 -11.12
N LEU A 364 -7.61 13.12 -10.52
CA LEU A 364 -6.48 12.36 -11.07
C LEU A 364 -6.80 11.82 -12.46
N PHE A 365 -8.02 11.34 -12.69
CA PHE A 365 -8.48 10.92 -14.00
C PHE A 365 -8.55 12.08 -15.00
N LYS A 366 -9.07 13.25 -14.59
CA LYS A 366 -9.16 14.42 -15.48
C LYS A 366 -7.80 14.98 -15.89
N GLU A 367 -6.78 14.86 -15.04
CA GLU A 367 -5.44 15.41 -15.31
C GLU A 367 -4.64 14.59 -16.33
N ASP A 368 -4.71 13.26 -16.26
CA ASP A 368 -4.10 12.36 -17.26
C ASP A 368 -4.87 11.03 -17.28
N VAL A 369 -5.99 11.00 -18.02
CA VAL A 369 -6.85 9.82 -18.09
C VAL A 369 -6.05 8.58 -18.49
N LYS A 370 -5.25 8.69 -19.56
CA LYS A 370 -4.53 7.56 -20.14
C LYS A 370 -3.54 6.90 -19.17
N ASN A 371 -2.73 7.69 -18.49
CA ASN A 371 -1.71 7.15 -17.57
C ASN A 371 -2.31 6.80 -16.21
N ASN A 372 -3.13 7.68 -15.64
CA ASN A 372 -3.65 7.47 -14.29
C ASN A 372 -4.71 6.37 -14.25
N ALA A 373 -5.62 6.29 -15.24
CA ALA A 373 -6.61 5.23 -15.29
C ALA A 373 -5.98 3.84 -15.47
N THR A 374 -4.90 3.74 -16.25
CA THR A 374 -4.17 2.49 -16.46
C THR A 374 -3.76 1.81 -15.15
N PHE A 375 -3.41 2.59 -14.12
CA PHE A 375 -3.02 2.06 -12.82
C PHE A 375 -4.16 2.08 -11.80
N LEU A 376 -4.93 3.16 -11.74
CA LEU A 376 -5.95 3.31 -10.71
C LEU A 376 -7.16 2.39 -10.92
N LEU A 377 -7.59 2.13 -12.17
CA LEU A 377 -8.73 1.24 -12.43
C LEU A 377 -8.44 -0.21 -11.99
N PRO A 378 -7.31 -0.85 -12.37
CA PRO A 378 -6.98 -2.18 -11.84
C PRO A 378 -6.85 -2.22 -10.32
N VAL A 379 -6.29 -1.18 -9.68
CA VAL A 379 -6.25 -1.07 -8.22
C VAL A 379 -7.66 -1.05 -7.64
N LEU A 380 -8.54 -0.17 -8.13
CA LEU A 380 -9.92 -0.08 -7.64
C LEU A 380 -10.66 -1.42 -7.78
N ILE A 381 -10.51 -2.09 -8.92
CA ILE A 381 -11.16 -3.37 -9.17
C ILE A 381 -10.62 -4.43 -8.20
N ILE A 382 -9.32 -4.67 -8.16
CA ILE A 382 -8.73 -5.77 -7.39
C ILE A 382 -8.94 -5.59 -5.89
N TYR A 383 -8.80 -4.36 -5.37
CA TYR A 383 -8.97 -4.11 -3.95
C TYR A 383 -10.44 -4.08 -3.49
N CYS A 384 -11.41 -4.00 -4.41
CA CYS A 384 -12.82 -4.13 -4.06
C CYS A 384 -13.34 -5.58 -4.04
N PHE A 385 -12.61 -6.54 -4.60
CA PHE A 385 -13.04 -7.94 -4.64
C PHE A 385 -13.02 -8.69 -3.30
N PRO A 386 -12.04 -8.49 -2.38
CA PRO A 386 -11.98 -9.23 -1.13
C PRO A 386 -13.24 -9.05 -0.28
N ASN A 387 -13.60 -10.10 0.48
CA ASN A 387 -14.73 -10.00 1.42
C ASN A 387 -14.51 -8.90 2.45
N LEU A 388 -13.30 -8.79 2.99
CA LEU A 388 -12.89 -7.75 3.93
C LEU A 388 -11.75 -6.94 3.33
N LEU A 389 -11.91 -5.63 3.31
CA LEU A 389 -10.87 -4.73 2.88
C LEU A 389 -10.15 -4.16 4.11
N TYR A 390 -8.89 -4.56 4.27
CA TYR A 390 -8.02 -4.06 5.32
C TYR A 390 -7.20 -2.86 4.82
N GLN A 391 -6.95 -1.90 5.70
CA GLN A 391 -6.13 -0.73 5.36
C GLN A 391 -4.67 -1.13 5.03
N GLU A 392 -4.16 -2.22 5.62
CA GLU A 392 -2.85 -2.79 5.32
C GLU A 392 -2.66 -3.14 3.83
N TYR A 393 -3.75 -3.40 3.10
CA TYR A 393 -3.68 -3.72 1.67
C TYR A 393 -3.29 -2.51 0.83
N VAL A 394 -3.63 -1.32 1.28
CA VAL A 394 -3.40 -0.05 0.55
C VAL A 394 -2.29 0.81 1.16
N GLU A 395 -1.79 0.43 2.31
CA GLU A 395 -0.65 1.08 2.96
C GLU A 395 0.62 0.25 2.74
N PRO A 396 1.69 0.77 2.19
CA PRO A 396 1.99 2.13 1.69
C PRO A 396 1.67 2.35 0.19
N LEU A 397 0.89 1.45 -0.45
CA LEU A 397 0.61 1.45 -1.88
C LEU A 397 0.25 2.84 -2.42
N ILE A 398 -0.72 3.53 -1.76
CA ILE A 398 -1.22 4.82 -2.23
C ILE A 398 -0.09 5.84 -2.33
N LEU A 399 0.81 5.88 -1.34
CA LEU A 399 1.95 6.81 -1.36
C LEU A 399 2.95 6.44 -2.45
N ILE A 400 3.27 5.15 -2.60
CA ILE A 400 4.18 4.67 -3.65
C ILE A 400 3.62 5.00 -5.03
N ILE A 401 2.35 4.71 -5.29
CA ILE A 401 1.71 5.04 -6.58
C ILE A 401 1.68 6.55 -6.81
N PHE A 402 1.36 7.34 -5.80
CA PHE A 402 1.35 8.80 -5.92
C PHE A 402 2.70 9.34 -6.37
N PHE A 403 3.79 8.91 -5.77
CA PHE A 403 5.12 9.44 -6.11
C PHE A 403 5.73 8.79 -7.35
N LEU A 404 5.54 7.48 -7.59
CA LEU A 404 6.27 6.79 -8.65
C LEU A 404 5.50 6.63 -9.96
N VAL A 405 4.16 6.64 -9.93
CA VAL A 405 3.33 6.23 -11.06
C VAL A 405 2.48 7.35 -11.62
N LEU A 406 1.74 8.04 -10.75
CA LEU A 406 0.75 9.02 -11.18
C LEU A 406 1.44 10.24 -11.82
N LYS A 407 0.76 10.79 -12.83
CA LYS A 407 1.11 12.08 -13.41
C LYS A 407 0.04 13.08 -13.03
N THR A 408 0.37 13.99 -12.11
CA THR A 408 -0.62 14.91 -11.56
C THR A 408 -0.01 16.27 -11.23
N ASN A 409 -0.84 17.29 -11.38
CA ASN A 409 -0.49 18.64 -10.91
C ASN A 409 -0.37 18.71 -9.38
N LEU A 410 -0.96 17.75 -8.64
CA LEU A 410 -0.77 17.64 -7.19
C LEU A 410 0.70 17.40 -6.83
N GLN A 411 1.43 16.58 -7.60
CA GLN A 411 2.87 16.41 -7.41
C GLN A 411 3.62 17.72 -7.67
N LYS A 412 3.27 18.46 -8.73
CA LYS A 412 3.90 19.77 -9.01
C LYS A 412 3.68 20.77 -7.86
N ILE A 413 2.46 20.81 -7.31
CA ILE A 413 2.13 21.63 -6.15
C ILE A 413 2.94 21.20 -4.92
N TYR A 414 3.03 19.89 -4.68
CA TYR A 414 3.81 19.32 -3.60
C TYR A 414 5.29 19.76 -3.68
N PHE A 415 5.90 19.61 -4.86
CA PHE A 415 7.31 19.95 -5.07
C PHE A 415 7.61 21.45 -5.16
N ARG A 416 6.60 22.29 -5.44
CA ARG A 416 6.78 23.74 -5.49
C ARG A 416 7.24 24.32 -4.14
N ASN A 417 6.70 23.80 -3.04
CA ASN A 417 7.03 24.20 -1.68
C ASN A 417 7.42 22.98 -0.83
N ILE A 418 8.41 22.23 -1.30
CA ILE A 418 8.73 20.89 -0.82
C ILE A 418 8.96 20.83 0.69
N SER A 419 9.63 21.81 1.30
CA SER A 419 9.90 21.81 2.74
C SER A 419 8.64 21.92 3.57
N PHE A 420 7.71 22.79 3.16
CA PHE A 420 6.41 22.94 3.81
C PHE A 420 5.54 21.68 3.61
N SER A 421 5.55 21.15 2.38
CA SER A 421 4.84 19.91 2.02
C SER A 421 5.32 18.74 2.86
N ASN A 422 6.63 18.58 3.00
CA ASN A 422 7.23 17.53 3.82
C ASN A 422 6.87 17.67 5.30
N LEU A 423 6.84 18.89 5.83
CA LEU A 423 6.43 19.12 7.22
C LEU A 423 4.98 18.67 7.45
N ILE A 424 4.05 19.08 6.58
CA ILE A 424 2.64 18.64 6.68
C ILE A 424 2.53 17.11 6.59
N PHE A 425 3.25 16.51 5.65
CA PHE A 425 3.24 15.07 5.44
C PHE A 425 3.72 14.32 6.68
N ILE A 426 4.90 14.67 7.19
CA ILE A 426 5.48 14.01 8.35
C ILE A 426 4.62 14.23 9.59
N SER A 427 4.16 15.47 9.83
CA SER A 427 3.28 15.75 10.97
C SER A 427 1.99 14.92 10.92
N TYR A 428 1.36 14.84 9.74
CA TYR A 428 0.14 14.05 9.54
C TYR A 428 0.35 12.57 9.85
N PHE A 429 1.38 11.95 9.26
CA PHE A 429 1.65 10.53 9.48
C PHE A 429 2.20 10.23 10.87
N THR A 430 2.87 11.19 11.51
CA THR A 430 3.25 11.06 12.93
C THR A 430 2.02 11.04 13.84
N VAL A 431 1.05 11.93 13.62
CA VAL A 431 -0.23 11.92 14.37
C VAL A 431 -0.99 10.61 14.12
N TYR A 432 -1.02 10.14 12.88
CA TYR A 432 -1.62 8.85 12.54
C TYR A 432 -0.94 7.68 13.25
N LEU A 433 0.38 7.64 13.29
CA LEU A 433 1.15 6.61 14.01
C LEU A 433 0.85 6.64 15.52
N ILE A 434 0.91 7.82 16.15
CA ILE A 434 0.62 7.98 17.57
C ILE A 434 -0.81 7.52 17.88
N GLY A 435 -1.77 7.92 17.06
CA GLY A 435 -3.17 7.50 17.20
C GLY A 435 -3.36 5.98 17.07
N SER A 436 -2.63 5.35 16.15
CA SER A 436 -2.68 3.90 15.94
C SER A 436 -2.06 3.13 17.10
N ILE A 437 -0.90 3.56 17.60
CA ILE A 437 -0.25 3.00 18.79
C ILE A 437 -1.18 3.13 20.00
N TYR A 438 -1.71 4.34 20.23
CA TYR A 438 -2.64 4.58 21.34
C TYR A 438 -3.85 3.64 21.27
N PHE A 439 -4.49 3.54 20.12
CA PHE A 439 -5.67 2.69 19.94
C PHE A 439 -5.36 1.21 20.24
N LYS A 440 -4.22 0.70 19.80
CA LYS A 440 -3.87 -0.71 19.98
C LYS A 440 -3.42 -1.07 21.40
N HIS A 441 -2.69 -0.19 22.05
CA HIS A 441 -2.14 -0.46 23.39
C HIS A 441 -3.09 -0.10 24.52
N PHE A 442 -4.02 0.84 24.30
CA PHE A 442 -4.88 1.37 25.36
C PHE A 442 -6.38 1.13 25.13
N ALA A 443 -6.83 0.81 23.90
CA ALA A 443 -8.21 0.43 23.63
C ALA A 443 -8.39 -1.08 23.85
N PHE A 444 -8.69 -1.48 25.07
CA PHE A 444 -8.74 -2.86 25.58
C PHE A 444 -9.58 -3.84 24.75
N ASP A 445 -10.71 -3.41 24.21
CA ASP A 445 -11.66 -4.26 23.45
C ASP A 445 -11.10 -4.87 22.15
N SER A 446 -10.08 -4.29 21.56
CA SER A 446 -9.61 -4.76 20.25
C SER A 446 -8.74 -6.01 20.32
N TYR A 447 -7.97 -6.19 21.40
CA TYR A 447 -7.09 -7.34 21.59
C TYR A 447 -7.87 -8.62 21.92
N GLU A 448 -8.81 -8.53 22.84
CA GLU A 448 -9.66 -9.68 23.22
C GLU A 448 -10.54 -10.14 22.05
N LYS A 449 -11.07 -9.21 21.25
CA LYS A 449 -11.85 -9.56 20.04
C LYS A 449 -10.97 -10.24 18.97
N TRP A 450 -9.70 -9.88 18.87
CA TRP A 450 -8.75 -10.58 17.99
C TRP A 450 -8.45 -12.00 18.47
N LYS A 451 -8.24 -12.21 19.77
CA LYS A 451 -8.07 -13.55 20.34
C LYS A 451 -9.26 -14.44 20.01
N ILE A 452 -10.48 -13.96 20.25
CA ILE A 452 -11.72 -14.68 19.94
C ILE A 452 -11.80 -15.03 18.44
N PHE A 453 -11.41 -14.10 17.56
CA PHE A 453 -11.40 -14.35 16.12
C PHE A 453 -10.43 -15.44 15.69
N LEU A 454 -9.25 -15.47 16.27
CA LEU A 454 -8.23 -16.45 15.95
C LEU A 454 -8.41 -17.78 16.70
N ASN A 455 -9.48 -17.91 17.53
CA ASN A 455 -9.71 -19.06 18.42
C ASN A 455 -8.48 -19.39 19.30
N VAL A 456 -7.73 -18.38 19.74
CA VAL A 456 -6.61 -18.52 20.66
C VAL A 456 -7.10 -18.23 22.08
N GLN A 457 -6.92 -19.21 22.98
CA GLN A 457 -7.30 -19.09 24.39
C GLN A 457 -6.35 -18.22 25.20
#